data_63851664262c8060f4acaa61382edb21
#
_entry.id   63851664262c8060f4acaa61382edb21
#
_cell.length_a   1.000
_cell.length_b   1.000
_cell.length_c   1.000
_cell.angle_alpha   90.00
_cell.angle_beta   90.00
_cell.angle_gamma   90.00
#
_symmetry.space_group_name_H-M   'P 1'
#
loop_
_entity.id
_entity.type
_entity.pdbx_description
1 polymer ?
#
loop_
_entity_poly.entity_id
_entity_poly.type
_entity_poly.pdbx_seq_one_letter_code
_entity_poly.pdbx_strand_id
1 'polypeptide(L)'
;MSAETLEQFGPRPSTAADCQPDPASAWVYMVRCADGSLYSGWTNDLARRLRAHKGGKAGAKYTHAKGAVKLTYAERCTDKSAALKREAALKKLPKPEKEALAAQWTAENTITLRDAAPEDAAAVAELYNWYVTHSTATFQYDLCTEEFQRENIAYVQQRAPFLVAVNAAGRLCGFACAHPW
;
A
#
# COMPACT_ATOMS: atom_id res chain seq x y z
N MET A 1 27.15 5.63 3.68
CA MET A 1 25.90 5.55 4.46
C MET A 1 25.97 4.28 5.30
N SER A 2 25.74 4.37 6.61
CA SER A 2 25.85 3.23 7.52
C SER A 2 24.65 2.29 7.34
N ALA A 3 24.85 1.00 7.67
CA ALA A 3 23.81 -0.04 7.61
C ALA A 3 22.55 0.31 8.45
N GLU A 4 22.69 1.19 9.43
CA GLU A 4 21.61 1.63 10.32
C GLU A 4 20.49 2.42 9.60
N THR A 5 20.76 3.02 8.44
CA THR A 5 19.73 3.77 7.68
C THR A 5 18.75 2.84 6.95
N LEU A 6 19.13 1.57 6.74
CA LEU A 6 18.30 0.59 6.02
C LEU A 6 17.28 -0.13 6.92
N GLU A 7 17.50 -0.17 8.23
CA GLU A 7 16.60 -0.84 9.19
C GLU A 7 15.32 -0.05 9.50
N GLN A 8 15.24 1.24 9.15
CA GLN A 8 14.03 2.06 9.37
C GLN A 8 12.88 1.74 8.42
N PHE A 9 13.17 1.04 7.32
CA PHE A 9 12.13 0.57 6.41
C PHE A 9 11.90 -0.91 6.70
N GLY A 10 10.79 -1.24 7.34
CA GLY A 10 10.39 -2.62 7.56
C GLY A 10 10.47 -3.44 6.26
N PRO A 11 10.57 -4.77 6.33
CA PRO A 11 10.79 -5.62 5.17
C PRO A 11 9.70 -5.35 4.12
N ARG A 12 10.11 -4.81 2.97
CA ARG A 12 9.24 -4.72 1.79
C ARG A 12 9.18 -6.10 1.17
N PRO A 13 8.02 -6.52 0.62
CA PRO A 13 7.94 -7.80 -0.06
C PRO A 13 8.94 -7.83 -1.22
N SER A 14 9.93 -8.72 -1.12
CA SER A 14 11.04 -8.82 -2.07
C SER A 14 10.81 -9.83 -3.18
N THR A 15 9.76 -10.64 -3.08
CA THR A 15 9.45 -11.69 -4.06
C THR A 15 7.94 -11.86 -4.25
N ALA A 16 7.54 -12.52 -5.33
CA ALA A 16 6.15 -12.95 -5.54
C ALA A 16 5.65 -13.87 -4.40
N ALA A 17 6.55 -14.53 -3.68
CA ALA A 17 6.22 -15.35 -2.51
C ALA A 17 5.76 -14.48 -1.32
N ASP A 18 6.33 -13.27 -1.15
CA ASP A 18 5.90 -12.32 -0.11
C ASP A 18 4.55 -11.67 -0.43
N CYS A 19 4.12 -11.74 -1.68
CA CYS A 19 2.77 -11.35 -2.11
C CYS A 19 1.76 -12.50 -1.96
N GLN A 20 2.19 -13.72 -1.61
CA GLN A 20 1.28 -14.82 -1.32
C GLN A 20 0.58 -14.54 0.02
N PRO A 21 -0.73 -14.81 0.11
CA PRO A 21 -1.43 -14.69 1.39
C PRO A 21 -0.77 -15.67 2.36
N ASP A 22 -0.06 -15.12 3.35
CA ASP A 22 0.42 -15.91 4.48
C ASP A 22 -0.82 -16.55 5.14
N PRO A 23 -0.94 -17.89 5.13
CA PRO A 23 -2.10 -18.57 5.70
C PRO A 23 -2.29 -18.29 7.20
N ALA A 24 -1.24 -17.82 7.89
CA ALA A 24 -1.32 -17.35 9.27
C ALA A 24 -1.73 -15.87 9.39
N SER A 25 -1.77 -15.10 8.28
CA SER A 25 -2.13 -13.69 8.38
C SER A 25 -3.63 -13.51 8.56
N ALA A 26 -3.98 -12.66 9.51
CA ALA A 26 -5.36 -12.22 9.74
C ALA A 26 -5.43 -10.70 9.59
N TRP A 27 -6.53 -10.21 9.04
CA TRP A 27 -6.76 -8.80 8.78
C TRP A 27 -8.04 -8.34 9.47
N VAL A 28 -7.98 -7.19 10.09
CA VAL A 28 -9.16 -6.40 10.46
C VAL A 28 -9.31 -5.28 9.46
N TYR A 29 -10.53 -4.99 9.05
CA TYR A 29 -10.77 -3.98 8.03
C TYR A 29 -12.09 -3.24 8.26
N MET A 30 -12.21 -2.05 7.67
CA MET A 30 -13.47 -1.33 7.51
C MET A 30 -13.71 -1.02 6.04
N VAL A 31 -14.96 -1.16 5.63
CA VAL A 31 -15.44 -0.71 4.32
C VAL A 31 -16.54 0.32 4.48
N ARG A 32 -16.53 1.33 3.65
CA ARG A 32 -17.61 2.29 3.53
C ARG A 32 -18.67 1.73 2.61
N CYS A 33 -19.91 1.76 3.07
CA CYS A 33 -21.06 1.38 2.28
C CYS A 33 -21.62 2.57 1.46
N ALA A 34 -22.49 2.29 0.51
CA ALA A 34 -23.10 3.31 -0.34
C ALA A 34 -23.97 4.32 0.44
N ASP A 35 -24.54 3.89 1.58
CA ASP A 35 -25.27 4.77 2.49
C ASP A 35 -24.37 5.59 3.43
N GLY A 36 -23.04 5.57 3.23
CA GLY A 36 -22.06 6.25 4.06
C GLY A 36 -21.72 5.55 5.37
N SER A 37 -22.36 4.44 5.71
CA SER A 37 -22.05 3.68 6.95
C SER A 37 -20.71 2.94 6.84
N LEU A 38 -20.07 2.68 7.98
CA LEU A 38 -18.84 1.88 8.08
C LEU A 38 -19.18 0.48 8.59
N TYR A 39 -18.77 -0.53 7.82
CA TYR A 39 -18.81 -1.92 8.25
C TYR A 39 -17.40 -2.39 8.65
N SER A 40 -17.27 -3.01 9.81
CA SER A 40 -16.02 -3.60 10.30
C SER A 40 -16.10 -5.13 10.24
N GLY A 41 -15.02 -5.77 9.85
CA GLY A 41 -14.90 -7.21 9.76
C GLY A 41 -13.47 -7.69 9.88
N TRP A 42 -13.28 -8.98 10.01
CA TRP A 42 -12.00 -9.64 9.91
C TRP A 42 -11.96 -10.68 8.77
N THR A 43 -10.78 -11.04 8.30
CA THR A 43 -10.57 -12.06 7.27
C THR A 43 -9.13 -12.55 7.28
N ASN A 44 -8.89 -13.75 6.76
CA ASN A 44 -7.54 -14.25 6.44
C ASN A 44 -7.11 -13.90 5.01
N ASP A 45 -8.02 -13.41 4.16
CA ASP A 45 -7.72 -13.00 2.79
C ASP A 45 -8.51 -11.72 2.47
N LEU A 46 -7.81 -10.58 2.61
CA LEU A 46 -8.41 -9.27 2.42
C LEU A 46 -8.87 -9.05 0.97
N ALA A 47 -8.08 -9.47 0.00
CA ALA A 47 -8.40 -9.26 -1.41
C ALA A 47 -9.65 -10.05 -1.84
N ARG A 48 -9.73 -11.33 -1.46
CA ARG A 48 -10.90 -12.17 -1.71
C ARG A 48 -12.13 -11.61 -1.00
N ARG A 49 -11.97 -11.16 0.25
CA ARG A 49 -13.06 -10.59 1.04
C ARG A 49 -13.61 -9.31 0.43
N LEU A 50 -12.76 -8.42 -0.07
CA LEU A 50 -13.18 -7.20 -0.74
C LEU A 50 -13.91 -7.48 -2.05
N ARG A 51 -13.44 -8.46 -2.84
CA ARG A 51 -14.18 -8.91 -4.03
C ARG A 51 -15.58 -9.43 -3.67
N ALA A 52 -15.70 -10.22 -2.60
CA ALA A 52 -16.97 -10.72 -2.12
C ALA A 52 -17.93 -9.59 -1.69
N HIS A 53 -17.44 -8.52 -1.10
CA HIS A 53 -18.25 -7.35 -0.76
C HIS A 53 -18.75 -6.57 -1.99
N LYS A 54 -18.00 -6.57 -3.09
CA LYS A 54 -18.35 -5.83 -4.33
C LYS A 54 -19.39 -6.52 -5.22
N GLY A 55 -19.89 -7.70 -4.87
CA GLY A 55 -20.92 -8.39 -5.67
C GLY A 55 -20.88 -9.90 -5.59
N GLY A 56 -20.07 -10.49 -4.69
CA GLY A 56 -20.01 -11.93 -4.50
C GLY A 56 -21.08 -12.46 -3.56
N LYS A 57 -21.60 -13.68 -3.83
CA LYS A 57 -22.56 -14.39 -2.96
C LYS A 57 -22.05 -14.61 -1.51
N ALA A 58 -20.74 -14.50 -1.28
CA ALA A 58 -20.08 -14.67 0.02
C ALA A 58 -19.87 -13.35 0.80
N GLY A 59 -20.45 -12.23 0.36
CA GLY A 59 -20.43 -10.96 1.09
C GLY A 59 -21.16 -11.07 2.43
N ALA A 60 -20.80 -10.21 3.41
CA ALA A 60 -21.57 -10.12 4.63
C ALA A 60 -23.00 -9.64 4.31
N LYS A 61 -24.00 -10.21 4.99
CA LYS A 61 -25.42 -9.84 4.78
C LYS A 61 -25.66 -8.33 4.83
N TYR A 62 -24.95 -7.65 5.72
CA TYR A 62 -25.00 -6.19 5.87
C TYR A 62 -24.50 -5.43 4.63
N THR A 63 -23.33 -5.79 4.12
CA THR A 63 -22.73 -5.14 2.96
C THR A 63 -23.42 -5.51 1.65
N HIS A 64 -24.08 -6.67 1.61
CA HIS A 64 -24.89 -7.08 0.47
C HIS A 64 -26.13 -6.18 0.35
N ALA A 65 -26.76 -5.83 1.48
CA ALA A 65 -27.94 -4.96 1.49
C ALA A 65 -27.60 -3.48 1.23
N LYS A 66 -26.43 -3.03 1.67
CA LYS A 66 -26.04 -1.60 1.67
C LYS A 66 -25.00 -1.23 0.62
N GLY A 67 -24.46 -2.21 -0.12
CA GLY A 67 -23.40 -2.01 -1.11
C GLY A 67 -22.08 -1.53 -0.48
N ALA A 68 -21.05 -2.37 -0.44
CA ALA A 68 -19.71 -1.94 -0.02
C ALA A 68 -19.00 -1.25 -1.18
N VAL A 69 -18.57 -0.01 -0.99
CA VAL A 69 -18.01 0.82 -2.07
C VAL A 69 -16.49 0.92 -1.98
N LYS A 70 -15.93 1.16 -0.79
CA LYS A 70 -14.51 1.48 -0.64
C LYS A 70 -13.92 0.91 0.64
N LEU A 71 -12.73 0.32 0.54
CA LEU A 71 -11.90 0.03 1.70
C LEU A 71 -11.43 1.36 2.32
N THR A 72 -11.62 1.52 3.64
CA THR A 72 -11.27 2.73 4.38
C THR A 72 -10.38 2.47 5.59
N TYR A 73 -10.10 1.22 5.89
CA TYR A 73 -9.17 0.80 6.93
C TYR A 73 -8.76 -0.65 6.73
N ALA A 74 -7.50 -0.97 6.93
CA ALA A 74 -6.98 -2.33 7.03
C ALA A 74 -5.79 -2.36 7.98
N GLU A 75 -5.76 -3.37 8.85
CA GLU A 75 -4.69 -3.62 9.80
C GLU A 75 -4.38 -5.13 9.79
N ARG A 76 -3.10 -5.47 9.66
CA ARG A 76 -2.65 -6.86 9.74
C ARG A 76 -2.48 -7.23 11.21
N CYS A 77 -3.01 -8.38 11.59
CA CYS A 77 -2.92 -8.95 12.92
C CYS A 77 -2.03 -10.20 12.89
N THR A 78 -1.41 -10.52 14.01
CA THR A 78 -0.52 -11.67 14.15
C THR A 78 -1.23 -13.00 13.92
N ASP A 79 -2.49 -13.09 14.30
CA ASP A 79 -3.31 -14.30 14.19
C ASP A 79 -4.82 -13.97 14.20
N LYS A 80 -5.64 -15.02 14.01
CA LYS A 80 -7.09 -14.93 14.04
C LYS A 80 -7.64 -14.40 15.39
N SER A 81 -7.04 -14.78 16.51
CA SER A 81 -7.50 -14.35 17.85
C SER A 81 -7.32 -12.86 18.04
N ALA A 82 -6.14 -12.36 17.65
CA ALA A 82 -5.83 -10.93 17.65
C ALA A 82 -6.81 -10.15 16.74
N ALA A 83 -7.08 -10.65 15.53
CA ALA A 83 -8.02 -10.04 14.61
C ALA A 83 -9.45 -9.98 15.17
N LEU A 84 -9.92 -11.04 15.81
CA LEU A 84 -11.25 -11.06 16.44
C LEU A 84 -11.35 -10.06 17.60
N LYS A 85 -10.31 -9.98 18.46
CA LYS A 85 -10.25 -9.01 19.55
C LYS A 85 -10.26 -7.58 18.99
N ARG A 86 -9.46 -7.33 17.95
CA ARG A 86 -9.38 -6.01 17.31
C ARG A 86 -10.68 -5.63 16.61
N GLU A 87 -11.32 -6.55 15.90
CA GLU A 87 -12.65 -6.34 15.29
C GLU A 87 -13.69 -5.95 16.35
N ALA A 88 -13.73 -6.68 17.46
CA ALA A 88 -14.65 -6.38 18.57
C ALA A 88 -14.38 -4.98 19.17
N ALA A 89 -13.11 -4.59 19.32
CA ALA A 89 -12.72 -3.25 19.75
C ALA A 89 -13.19 -2.19 18.76
N LEU A 90 -12.92 -2.37 17.45
CA LEU A 90 -13.38 -1.44 16.41
C LEU A 90 -14.92 -1.28 16.39
N LYS A 91 -15.65 -2.37 16.58
CA LYS A 91 -17.12 -2.30 16.62
C LYS A 91 -17.65 -1.46 17.78
N LYS A 92 -16.96 -1.44 18.92
CA LYS A 92 -17.33 -0.67 20.11
C LYS A 92 -17.00 0.82 19.99
N LEU A 93 -16.11 1.23 19.09
CA LEU A 93 -15.75 2.64 18.92
C LEU A 93 -16.99 3.46 18.53
N PRO A 94 -17.14 4.68 19.06
CA PRO A 94 -18.10 5.65 18.56
C PRO A 94 -17.90 5.96 17.08
N LYS A 95 -18.97 6.39 16.42
CA LYS A 95 -18.89 6.72 14.98
C LYS A 95 -17.80 7.75 14.66
N PRO A 96 -17.63 8.85 15.41
CA PRO A 96 -16.57 9.83 15.12
C PRO A 96 -15.15 9.23 15.14
N GLU A 97 -14.87 8.33 16.08
CA GLU A 97 -13.55 7.69 16.17
C GLU A 97 -13.30 6.73 15.01
N LYS A 98 -14.33 5.99 14.58
CA LYS A 98 -14.23 5.16 13.36
C LYS A 98 -13.98 6.02 12.12
N GLU A 99 -14.65 7.16 12.02
CA GLU A 99 -14.44 8.08 10.89
C GLU A 99 -13.03 8.69 10.91
N ALA A 100 -12.49 9.04 12.07
CA ALA A 100 -11.14 9.53 12.23
C ALA A 100 -10.10 8.47 11.78
N LEU A 101 -10.24 7.21 12.25
CA LEU A 101 -9.39 6.10 11.81
C LEU A 101 -9.48 5.87 10.30
N ALA A 102 -10.69 5.90 9.73
CA ALA A 102 -10.90 5.72 8.31
C ALA A 102 -10.28 6.87 7.49
N ALA A 103 -10.38 8.10 7.96
CA ALA A 103 -9.80 9.27 7.32
C ALA A 103 -8.27 9.22 7.35
N GLN A 104 -7.68 8.93 8.50
CA GLN A 104 -6.23 8.80 8.65
C GLN A 104 -5.69 7.70 7.74
N TRP A 105 -6.26 6.49 7.81
CA TRP A 105 -5.82 5.36 6.98
C TRP A 105 -5.95 5.67 5.48
N THR A 106 -7.04 6.32 5.08
CA THR A 106 -7.25 6.72 3.67
C THR A 106 -6.20 7.73 3.23
N ALA A 107 -5.88 8.72 4.06
CA ALA A 107 -4.82 9.70 3.77
C ALA A 107 -3.46 9.00 3.58
N GLU A 108 -3.10 8.09 4.50
CA GLU A 108 -1.83 7.36 4.44
C GLU A 108 -1.73 6.39 3.25
N ASN A 109 -2.86 5.83 2.80
CA ASN A 109 -2.91 4.78 1.76
C ASN A 109 -3.48 5.26 0.42
N THR A 110 -3.82 6.54 0.27
CA THR A 110 -4.18 7.10 -1.04
C THR A 110 -2.91 7.38 -1.83
N ILE A 111 -2.82 6.79 -3.03
CA ILE A 111 -1.69 6.96 -3.93
C ILE A 111 -2.10 7.90 -5.06
N THR A 112 -1.29 8.92 -5.29
CA THR A 112 -1.39 9.81 -6.45
C THR A 112 -0.27 9.46 -7.42
N LEU A 113 -0.63 9.26 -8.68
CA LEU A 113 0.33 9.14 -9.78
C LEU A 113 0.54 10.51 -10.40
N ARG A 114 1.79 10.88 -10.58
CA ARG A 114 2.20 12.11 -11.28
C ARG A 114 3.53 11.92 -12.00
N ASP A 115 3.87 12.83 -12.89
CA ASP A 115 5.21 12.89 -13.43
C ASP A 115 6.23 13.11 -12.31
N ALA A 116 7.40 12.49 -12.46
CA ALA A 116 8.51 12.70 -11.55
C ALA A 116 9.03 14.13 -11.68
N ALA A 117 9.43 14.72 -10.56
CA ALA A 117 10.13 15.98 -10.50
C ALA A 117 11.59 15.74 -10.10
N PRO A 118 12.52 16.67 -10.36
CA PRO A 118 13.92 16.53 -9.96
C PRO A 118 14.11 16.23 -8.47
N GLU A 119 13.22 16.72 -7.62
CA GLU A 119 13.22 16.54 -6.17
C GLU A 119 12.91 15.10 -5.75
N ASP A 120 12.31 14.31 -6.64
CA ASP A 120 12.02 12.90 -6.38
C ASP A 120 13.25 12.00 -6.51
N ALA A 121 14.34 12.50 -7.10
CA ALA A 121 15.52 11.73 -7.45
C ALA A 121 16.12 10.96 -6.26
N ALA A 122 16.21 11.60 -5.10
CA ALA A 122 16.71 10.96 -3.88
C ALA A 122 15.83 9.77 -3.47
N ALA A 123 14.51 9.94 -3.44
CA ALA A 123 13.58 8.90 -3.06
C ALA A 123 13.50 7.77 -4.10
N VAL A 124 13.65 8.10 -5.38
CA VAL A 124 13.74 7.11 -6.48
C VAL A 124 15.02 6.30 -6.34
N ALA A 125 16.17 6.95 -6.10
CA ALA A 125 17.46 6.27 -5.89
C ALA A 125 17.38 5.33 -4.67
N GLU A 126 16.83 5.79 -3.55
CA GLU A 126 16.65 4.99 -2.35
C GLU A 126 15.81 3.74 -2.61
N LEU A 127 14.66 3.91 -3.25
CA LEU A 127 13.77 2.80 -3.58
C LEU A 127 14.42 1.81 -4.56
N TYR A 128 15.10 2.30 -5.59
CA TYR A 128 15.82 1.48 -6.57
C TYR A 128 16.94 0.66 -5.90
N ASN A 129 17.76 1.31 -5.08
CA ASN A 129 18.87 0.70 -4.37
C ASN A 129 18.42 -0.38 -3.37
N TRP A 130 17.24 -0.22 -2.79
CA TRP A 130 16.65 -1.27 -1.97
C TRP A 130 16.44 -2.55 -2.80
N TYR A 131 15.91 -2.44 -4.03
CA TYR A 131 15.75 -3.60 -4.92
C TYR A 131 17.08 -4.17 -5.42
N VAL A 132 18.09 -3.33 -5.68
CA VAL A 132 19.45 -3.79 -6.03
C VAL A 132 20.03 -4.69 -4.95
N THR A 133 19.84 -4.33 -3.68
CA THR A 133 20.44 -5.05 -2.55
C THR A 133 19.60 -6.22 -2.03
N HIS A 134 18.27 -6.24 -2.27
CA HIS A 134 17.37 -7.20 -1.64
C HIS A 134 16.59 -8.08 -2.64
N SER A 135 16.80 -7.91 -3.94
CA SER A 135 16.07 -8.69 -4.94
C SER A 135 16.88 -8.93 -6.20
N THR A 136 16.39 -9.81 -7.03
CA THR A 136 16.90 -10.05 -8.40
C THR A 136 16.10 -9.29 -9.46
N ALA A 137 15.28 -8.32 -9.06
CA ALA A 137 14.44 -7.54 -9.97
C ALA A 137 15.24 -6.58 -10.84
N THR A 138 16.45 -6.23 -10.43
CA THR A 138 17.39 -5.43 -11.20
C THR A 138 18.60 -6.29 -11.59
N PHE A 139 19.21 -6.03 -12.76
CA PHE A 139 20.46 -6.65 -13.19
C PHE A 139 21.69 -5.84 -12.78
N GLN A 140 21.50 -4.78 -12.00
CA GLN A 140 22.59 -3.93 -11.51
C GLN A 140 23.07 -4.41 -10.14
N TYR A 141 24.37 -4.31 -9.92
CA TYR A 141 25.02 -4.64 -8.66
C TYR A 141 25.48 -3.37 -7.91
N ASP A 142 25.69 -2.27 -8.64
CA ASP A 142 26.12 -1.01 -8.07
C ASP A 142 24.92 -0.14 -7.70
N LEU A 143 25.05 0.56 -6.58
CA LEU A 143 24.04 1.50 -6.13
C LEU A 143 24.04 2.75 -7.00
N CYS A 144 22.89 3.21 -7.40
CA CYS A 144 22.76 4.47 -8.11
C CYS A 144 22.73 5.65 -7.14
N THR A 145 23.27 6.77 -7.59
CA THR A 145 23.29 8.04 -6.83
C THR A 145 22.00 8.84 -7.09
N GLU A 146 21.70 9.79 -6.21
CA GLU A 146 20.64 10.76 -6.44
C GLU A 146 20.89 11.54 -7.74
N GLU A 147 22.13 11.95 -7.99
CA GLU A 147 22.52 12.70 -9.19
C GLU A 147 22.22 11.91 -10.47
N PHE A 148 22.61 10.62 -10.49
CA PHE A 148 22.28 9.72 -11.59
C PHE A 148 20.76 9.65 -11.83
N GLN A 149 19.95 9.52 -10.79
CA GLN A 149 18.50 9.45 -10.94
C GLN A 149 17.90 10.79 -11.39
N ARG A 150 18.46 11.91 -10.96
CA ARG A 150 18.04 13.23 -11.43
C ARG A 150 18.26 13.39 -12.94
N GLU A 151 19.44 13.01 -13.42
CA GLU A 151 19.77 13.00 -14.85
C GLU A 151 18.90 12.01 -15.62
N ASN A 152 18.68 10.82 -15.08
CA ASN A 152 17.84 9.79 -15.69
C ASN A 152 16.37 10.23 -15.82
N ILE A 153 15.80 10.86 -14.80
CA ILE A 153 14.45 11.44 -14.85
C ILE A 153 14.37 12.46 -15.99
N ALA A 154 15.32 13.41 -16.02
CA ALA A 154 15.34 14.45 -17.06
C ALA A 154 15.54 13.87 -18.47
N TYR A 155 16.38 12.86 -18.62
CA TYR A 155 16.62 12.19 -19.91
C TYR A 155 15.39 11.45 -20.40
N VAL A 156 14.77 10.64 -19.54
CA VAL A 156 13.59 9.84 -19.90
C VAL A 156 12.43 10.74 -20.27
N GLN A 157 12.17 11.79 -19.50
CA GLN A 157 11.04 12.70 -19.72
C GLN A 157 11.09 13.48 -21.04
N GLN A 158 12.24 13.53 -21.71
CA GLN A 158 12.33 14.09 -23.07
C GLN A 158 11.58 13.24 -24.13
N ARG A 159 11.33 11.95 -23.86
CA ARG A 159 10.84 11.00 -24.86
C ARG A 159 9.73 10.09 -24.36
N ALA A 160 9.62 9.92 -23.05
CA ALA A 160 8.70 8.97 -22.43
C ALA A 160 8.31 9.43 -21.01
N PRO A 161 7.19 8.95 -20.46
CA PRO A 161 6.81 9.29 -19.09
C PRO A 161 7.76 8.64 -18.08
N PHE A 162 8.11 9.40 -17.04
CA PHE A 162 8.66 8.90 -15.80
C PHE A 162 7.67 9.25 -14.69
N LEU A 163 6.93 8.25 -14.20
CA LEU A 163 5.86 8.42 -13.24
C LEU A 163 6.32 8.02 -11.84
N VAL A 164 5.84 8.73 -10.85
CA VAL A 164 5.99 8.40 -9.44
C VAL A 164 4.63 8.20 -8.78
N ALA A 165 4.57 7.25 -7.86
CA ALA A 165 3.43 6.98 -7.01
C ALA A 165 3.73 7.52 -5.61
N VAL A 166 2.96 8.52 -5.16
CA VAL A 166 3.20 9.23 -3.91
C VAL A 166 1.96 9.13 -3.03
N ASN A 167 2.12 8.82 -1.74
CA ASN A 167 1.00 8.83 -0.81
C ASN A 167 0.68 10.27 -0.35
N ALA A 168 -0.44 10.45 0.36
CA ALA A 168 -0.88 11.75 0.83
C ALA A 168 0.07 12.41 1.84
N ALA A 169 0.96 11.64 2.47
CA ALA A 169 2.03 12.16 3.33
C ALA A 169 3.28 12.61 2.54
N GLY A 170 3.23 12.59 1.18
CA GLY A 170 4.35 12.97 0.31
C GLY A 170 5.41 11.87 0.15
N ARG A 171 5.21 10.69 0.71
CA ARG A 171 6.19 9.61 0.61
C ARG A 171 6.06 8.90 -0.74
N LEU A 172 7.19 8.71 -1.43
CA LEU A 172 7.28 7.92 -2.64
C LEU A 172 7.07 6.43 -2.32
N CYS A 173 6.09 5.81 -2.99
CA CYS A 173 5.70 4.41 -2.80
C CYS A 173 6.10 3.52 -3.99
N GLY A 174 6.39 4.13 -5.13
CA GLY A 174 6.80 3.42 -6.34
C GLY A 174 7.13 4.38 -7.47
N PHE A 175 7.73 3.88 -8.52
CA PHE A 175 7.92 4.61 -9.77
C PHE A 175 7.83 3.67 -10.96
N ALA A 176 7.59 4.22 -12.14
CA ALA A 176 7.63 3.52 -13.42
C ALA A 176 8.16 4.47 -14.50
N CYS A 177 9.04 3.96 -15.36
CA CYS A 177 9.53 4.68 -16.51
C CYS A 177 9.55 3.78 -17.75
N ALA A 178 9.44 4.37 -18.92
CA ALA A 178 9.61 3.70 -20.19
C ALA A 178 10.90 4.20 -20.84
N HIS A 179 11.75 3.28 -21.27
CA HIS A 179 12.92 3.61 -22.07
C HIS A 179 12.62 3.32 -23.55
N PRO A 180 12.94 4.23 -24.48
CA PRO A 180 12.91 3.90 -25.90
C PRO A 180 13.95 2.81 -26.19
N TRP A 181 13.59 1.87 -27.03
CA TRP A 181 14.50 0.85 -27.56
C TRP A 181 15.52 1.47 -28.50
#